data_72c66ad54cf64cbe7fa52321d061d2ae
#
_entry.id   72c66ad54cf64cbe7fa52321d061d2ae
#
_cell.length_a   1.000
_cell.length_b   1.000
_cell.length_c   1.000
_cell.angle_alpha   90.00
_cell.angle_beta   90.00
_cell.angle_gamma   90.00
#
_symmetry.space_group_name_H-M   'P 1'
#
loop_
_entity.id
_entity.type
_entity.pdbx_description
1 polymer ?
#
loop_
_entity_poly.entity_id
_entity_poly.type
_entity_poly.pdbx_seq_one_letter_code
_entity_poly.pdbx_strand_id
1 'polypeptide(L)'
;YNVNYLPIVSSGRAFRALWKSAYSKVSELLAAVVYEDPWLAGGHNGLSNAEDPLKPEDPYPRVKALRETMREGGIPDTTPIIMAGGVWYLRDWNDWIDNPELGTIAFQYGTRPLLTQESPIPQQWKERLMTIEEGDVLLHRFSPTGFYSSAVRNPFLRSLEARSERQIAFSTKEAGDHIFQLDVGVKGKNFWVTKGDLLRAREWFGAGFTVDNL
;
A
#
# COMPACT_ATOMS: atom_id res chain seq x y z
N TYR A 1 -31.83 -4.96 0.16
CA TYR A 1 -30.80 -5.88 -0.35
C TYR A 1 -30.00 -6.37 0.84
N ASN A 2 -30.02 -7.68 1.14
CA ASN A 2 -29.12 -8.31 2.12
C ASN A 2 -27.77 -8.55 1.43
N VAL A 3 -26.86 -7.58 1.49
CA VAL A 3 -25.53 -7.68 0.92
C VAL A 3 -24.53 -7.71 2.05
N ASN A 4 -23.81 -8.82 2.17
CA ASN A 4 -22.69 -8.91 3.11
C ASN A 4 -21.53 -8.04 2.63
N TYR A 5 -20.77 -7.50 3.58
CA TYR A 5 -19.59 -6.70 3.25
C TYR A 5 -18.32 -7.28 3.89
N LEU A 6 -17.20 -7.02 3.23
CA LEU A 6 -15.86 -7.40 3.65
C LEU A 6 -14.96 -6.15 3.58
N PRO A 7 -14.77 -5.41 4.68
CA PRO A 7 -13.88 -4.26 4.67
C PRO A 7 -12.44 -4.70 4.46
N ILE A 8 -11.70 -3.93 3.64
CA ILE A 8 -10.28 -4.14 3.39
C ILE A 8 -9.51 -3.13 4.23
N VAL A 9 -8.56 -3.61 5.03
CA VAL A 9 -7.76 -2.79 5.94
C VAL A 9 -6.32 -3.28 6.02
N SER A 10 -5.38 -2.39 6.26
CA SER A 10 -3.96 -2.71 6.45
C SER A 10 -3.52 -2.71 7.92
N SER A 11 -4.44 -2.41 8.85
CA SER A 11 -4.13 -2.37 10.29
C SER A 11 -5.38 -2.41 11.16
N GLY A 12 -5.21 -2.81 12.44
CA GLY A 12 -6.26 -2.72 13.45
C GLY A 12 -6.75 -1.28 13.67
N ARG A 13 -5.85 -0.29 13.56
CA ARG A 13 -6.22 1.14 13.66
C ARG A 13 -7.17 1.56 12.53
N ALA A 14 -6.89 1.16 11.31
CA ALA A 14 -7.75 1.44 10.16
C ALA A 14 -9.13 0.77 10.34
N PHE A 15 -9.14 -0.49 10.76
CA PHE A 15 -10.38 -1.19 11.07
C PHE A 15 -11.20 -0.47 12.15
N ARG A 16 -10.57 -0.10 13.28
CA ARG A 16 -11.25 0.62 14.38
C ARG A 16 -11.89 1.93 13.92
N ALA A 17 -11.23 2.67 13.03
CA ALA A 17 -11.78 3.90 12.47
C ALA A 17 -13.03 3.64 11.63
N LEU A 18 -12.98 2.65 10.73
CA LEU A 18 -14.11 2.24 9.89
C LEU A 18 -15.25 1.67 10.73
N TRP A 19 -14.95 0.83 11.72
CA TRP A 19 -15.93 0.26 12.62
C TRP A 19 -16.72 1.32 13.37
N LYS A 20 -16.03 2.27 13.99
CA LYS A 20 -16.65 3.37 14.73
C LYS A 20 -17.46 4.32 13.84
N SER A 21 -17.02 4.59 12.63
CA SER A 21 -17.66 5.57 11.76
C SER A 21 -18.91 5.03 11.06
N ALA A 22 -18.88 3.75 10.64
CA ALA A 22 -19.93 3.21 9.77
C ALA A 22 -20.35 1.77 10.11
N TYR A 23 -19.40 0.83 10.18
CA TYR A 23 -19.71 -0.58 10.08
C TYR A 23 -20.36 -1.18 11.34
N SER A 24 -20.14 -0.62 12.52
CA SER A 24 -20.84 -1.06 13.75
C SER A 24 -22.35 -0.93 13.68
N LYS A 25 -22.87 -0.07 12.79
CA LYS A 25 -24.32 0.12 12.61
C LYS A 25 -24.98 -0.96 11.74
N VAL A 26 -24.18 -1.76 11.06
CA VAL A 26 -24.60 -2.86 10.17
C VAL A 26 -23.74 -4.09 10.41
N SER A 27 -23.41 -4.31 11.68
CA SER A 27 -22.51 -5.38 12.13
C SER A 27 -22.97 -6.78 11.72
N GLU A 28 -24.28 -6.98 11.62
CA GLU A 28 -24.92 -8.24 11.22
C GLU A 28 -24.62 -8.62 9.75
N LEU A 29 -24.17 -7.67 8.93
CA LEU A 29 -23.80 -7.91 7.54
C LEU A 29 -22.29 -8.11 7.34
N LEU A 30 -21.48 -8.04 8.41
CA LEU A 30 -20.04 -8.29 8.34
C LEU A 30 -19.77 -9.78 8.11
N ALA A 31 -19.30 -10.14 6.93
CA ALA A 31 -18.97 -11.53 6.59
C ALA A 31 -17.52 -11.90 6.96
N ALA A 32 -16.58 -11.00 6.76
CA ALA A 32 -15.17 -11.18 7.08
C ALA A 32 -14.47 -9.81 7.08
N VAL A 33 -13.20 -9.76 7.52
CA VAL A 33 -12.32 -8.59 7.38
C VAL A 33 -11.12 -9.00 6.54
N VAL A 34 -10.85 -8.30 5.44
CA VAL A 34 -9.65 -8.53 4.64
C VAL A 34 -8.50 -7.71 5.23
N TYR A 35 -7.48 -8.39 5.71
CA TYR A 35 -6.19 -7.76 6.00
C TYR A 35 -5.36 -7.76 4.72
N GLU A 36 -5.13 -6.60 4.16
CA GLU A 36 -4.29 -6.40 2.99
C GLU A 36 -2.90 -5.98 3.45
N ASP A 37 -1.89 -6.84 3.17
CA ASP A 37 -0.52 -6.56 3.57
C ASP A 37 0.02 -5.33 2.83
N PRO A 38 0.49 -4.28 3.54
CA PRO A 38 0.89 -3.02 2.92
C PRO A 38 2.12 -3.10 2.00
N TRP A 39 2.94 -4.13 2.12
CA TRP A 39 4.14 -4.31 1.28
C TRP A 39 3.96 -5.36 0.19
N LEU A 40 3.18 -6.41 0.48
CA LEU A 40 3.09 -7.60 -0.38
C LEU A 40 1.83 -7.62 -1.26
N ALA A 41 0.81 -6.82 -0.93
CA ALA A 41 -0.39 -6.74 -1.75
C ALA A 41 -0.16 -5.91 -3.02
N GLY A 42 -0.76 -6.33 -4.12
CA GLY A 42 -0.72 -5.61 -5.40
C GLY A 42 -1.68 -4.41 -5.44
N GLY A 43 -1.40 -3.46 -6.31
CA GLY A 43 -2.21 -2.25 -6.42
C GLY A 43 -2.07 -1.31 -5.22
N HIS A 44 -3.11 -0.58 -4.87
CA HIS A 44 -3.14 0.30 -3.69
C HIS A 44 -3.27 -0.54 -2.42
N ASN A 45 -2.29 -0.52 -1.57
CA ASN A 45 -2.13 -1.46 -0.46
C ASN A 45 -2.23 -0.83 0.95
N GLY A 46 -2.56 0.42 1.05
CA GLY A 46 -2.81 1.07 2.34
C GLY A 46 -1.57 1.29 3.22
N LEU A 47 -0.36 1.24 2.65
CA LEU A 47 0.86 1.65 3.36
C LEU A 47 0.73 3.12 3.77
N SER A 48 0.96 3.41 5.03
CA SER A 48 0.87 4.78 5.55
C SER A 48 2.18 5.55 5.35
N ASN A 49 2.11 6.88 5.42
CA ASN A 49 3.30 7.73 5.32
C ASN A 49 4.26 7.60 6.54
N ALA A 50 3.83 6.93 7.60
CA ALA A 50 4.66 6.66 8.77
C ALA A 50 5.44 5.34 8.67
N GLU A 51 5.13 4.52 7.68
CA GLU A 51 5.75 3.22 7.43
C GLU A 51 6.83 3.36 6.35
N ASP A 52 7.92 2.63 6.50
CA ASP A 52 9.03 2.62 5.54
C ASP A 52 8.71 1.61 4.42
N PRO A 53 8.56 2.04 3.17
CA PRO A 53 8.27 1.14 2.05
C PRO A 53 9.39 0.12 1.77
N LEU A 54 10.61 0.38 2.25
CA LEU A 54 11.77 -0.49 2.07
C LEU A 54 11.99 -1.48 3.22
N LYS A 55 11.15 -1.42 4.26
CA LYS A 55 11.25 -2.28 5.44
C LYS A 55 9.94 -3.00 5.70
N PRO A 56 9.66 -4.09 4.97
CA PRO A 56 8.50 -4.92 5.22
C PRO A 56 8.46 -5.41 6.68
N GLU A 57 7.29 -5.33 7.29
CA GLU A 57 7.06 -5.85 8.63
C GLU A 57 6.44 -7.24 8.56
N ASP A 58 6.69 -8.06 9.60
CA ASP A 58 6.00 -9.33 9.77
C ASP A 58 4.48 -9.08 9.88
N PRO A 59 3.65 -9.72 9.05
CA PRO A 59 2.20 -9.57 9.10
C PRO A 59 1.57 -10.17 10.35
N TYR A 60 2.21 -11.14 11.03
CA TYR A 60 1.62 -11.83 12.17
C TYR A 60 1.22 -10.88 13.33
N PRO A 61 2.11 -10.01 13.85
CA PRO A 61 1.74 -9.06 14.91
C PRO A 61 0.64 -8.10 14.47
N ARG A 62 0.60 -7.73 13.18
CA ARG A 62 -0.40 -6.80 12.65
C ARG A 62 -1.78 -7.43 12.57
N VAL A 63 -1.85 -8.70 12.13
CA VAL A 63 -3.12 -9.45 12.07
C VAL A 63 -3.61 -9.80 13.47
N LYS A 64 -2.70 -10.14 14.39
CA LYS A 64 -3.05 -10.33 15.81
C LYS A 64 -3.66 -9.04 16.41
N ALA A 65 -3.05 -7.88 16.20
CA ALA A 65 -3.59 -6.60 16.66
C ALA A 65 -4.94 -6.25 15.98
N LEU A 66 -5.14 -6.65 14.73
CA LEU A 66 -6.43 -6.55 14.07
C LEU A 66 -7.48 -7.43 14.75
N ARG A 67 -7.15 -8.70 15.08
CA ARG A 67 -8.04 -9.61 15.78
C ARG A 67 -8.44 -9.06 17.16
N GLU A 68 -7.47 -8.54 17.90
CA GLU A 68 -7.75 -7.89 19.20
C GLU A 68 -8.70 -6.70 19.05
N THR A 69 -8.50 -5.88 18.03
CA THR A 69 -9.41 -4.76 17.73
C THR A 69 -10.83 -5.23 17.34
N MET A 70 -10.94 -6.36 16.63
CA MET A 70 -12.24 -6.97 16.32
C MET A 70 -12.95 -7.47 17.59
N ARG A 71 -12.22 -8.14 18.50
CA ARG A 71 -12.73 -8.58 19.81
C ARG A 71 -13.23 -7.42 20.65
N GLU A 72 -12.45 -6.32 20.74
CA GLU A 72 -12.87 -5.08 21.39
C GLU A 72 -14.14 -4.48 20.78
N GLY A 73 -14.35 -4.67 19.50
CA GLY A 73 -15.57 -4.29 18.77
C GLY A 73 -16.75 -5.24 18.94
N GLY A 74 -16.61 -6.31 19.73
CA GLY A 74 -17.65 -7.32 19.94
C GLY A 74 -17.81 -8.33 18.80
N ILE A 75 -16.84 -8.41 17.89
CA ILE A 75 -16.85 -9.32 16.73
C ILE A 75 -16.28 -10.67 17.16
N PRO A 76 -16.99 -11.79 16.94
CA PRO A 76 -16.55 -13.11 17.38
C PRO A 76 -15.36 -13.62 16.57
N ASP A 77 -14.55 -14.50 17.18
CA ASP A 77 -13.38 -15.12 16.55
C ASP A 77 -13.73 -16.00 15.34
N THR A 78 -14.98 -16.40 15.21
CA THR A 78 -15.52 -17.12 14.07
C THR A 78 -15.69 -16.25 12.82
N THR A 79 -15.70 -14.91 12.97
CA THR A 79 -15.66 -14.00 11.82
C THR A 79 -14.26 -14.03 11.22
N PRO A 80 -14.09 -14.47 9.96
CA PRO A 80 -12.76 -14.65 9.39
C PRO A 80 -11.99 -13.34 9.23
N ILE A 81 -10.68 -13.40 9.44
CA ILE A 81 -9.73 -12.46 8.80
C ILE A 81 -9.20 -13.15 7.56
N ILE A 82 -9.29 -12.48 6.42
CA ILE A 82 -8.76 -12.95 5.15
C ILE A 82 -7.41 -12.31 4.92
N MET A 83 -6.33 -13.10 5.00
CA MET A 83 -4.98 -12.63 4.68
C MET A 83 -4.83 -12.44 3.18
N ALA A 84 -4.51 -11.22 2.74
CA ALA A 84 -4.28 -10.84 1.36
C ALA A 84 -2.89 -10.20 1.20
N GLY A 85 -2.17 -10.60 0.15
CA GLY A 85 -0.79 -10.20 -0.12
C GLY A 85 0.22 -11.25 0.35
N GLY A 86 1.13 -11.65 -0.54
CA GLY A 86 2.18 -12.63 -0.25
C GLY A 86 1.73 -14.08 -0.12
N VAL A 87 0.45 -14.38 -0.24
CA VAL A 87 -0.06 -15.75 -0.10
C VAL A 87 0.22 -16.54 -1.38
N TRP A 88 1.12 -17.51 -1.28
CA TRP A 88 1.50 -18.38 -2.40
C TRP A 88 1.21 -19.86 -2.14
N TYR A 89 1.68 -20.43 -1.03
CA TYR A 89 1.36 -21.78 -0.59
C TYR A 89 0.75 -21.78 0.81
N LEU A 90 -0.34 -22.51 1.03
CA LEU A 90 -0.97 -22.60 2.36
C LEU A 90 -0.05 -23.22 3.41
N ARG A 91 0.85 -24.12 3.00
CA ARG A 91 1.83 -24.74 3.92
C ARG A 91 2.74 -23.71 4.60
N ASP A 92 2.96 -22.54 3.99
CA ASP A 92 3.80 -21.49 4.53
C ASP A 92 3.08 -20.73 5.67
N TRP A 93 1.77 -21.01 5.86
CA TRP A 93 0.88 -20.38 6.82
C TRP A 93 0.31 -21.38 7.84
N ASN A 94 0.94 -22.56 8.00
CA ASN A 94 0.44 -23.58 8.91
C ASN A 94 0.25 -23.08 10.35
N ASP A 95 1.16 -22.23 10.83
CA ASP A 95 1.10 -21.67 12.19
C ASP A 95 -0.03 -20.64 12.38
N TRP A 96 -0.70 -20.26 11.29
CA TRP A 96 -1.83 -19.33 11.31
C TRP A 96 -3.17 -20.06 11.37
N ILE A 97 -3.20 -21.29 10.84
CA ILE A 97 -4.40 -22.12 10.77
C ILE A 97 -4.67 -22.70 12.16
N ASP A 98 -5.91 -22.63 12.62
CA ASP A 98 -6.33 -23.07 13.95
C ASP A 98 -5.58 -22.39 15.12
N ASN A 99 -4.99 -21.22 14.86
CA ASN A 99 -4.30 -20.45 15.89
C ASN A 99 -5.27 -19.64 16.74
N PRO A 100 -5.37 -19.91 18.07
CA PRO A 100 -6.33 -19.22 18.94
C PRO A 100 -6.07 -17.72 19.11
N GLU A 101 -4.85 -17.25 18.87
CA GLU A 101 -4.55 -15.81 18.90
C GLU A 101 -5.16 -15.08 17.69
N LEU A 102 -5.21 -15.74 16.55
CA LEU A 102 -5.71 -15.17 15.29
C LEU A 102 -7.21 -15.47 15.06
N GLY A 103 -7.78 -16.51 15.72
CA GLY A 103 -9.13 -16.99 15.44
C GLY A 103 -9.26 -17.56 14.03
N THR A 104 -10.43 -17.47 13.42
CA THR A 104 -10.65 -17.98 12.05
C THR A 104 -9.88 -17.15 11.03
N ILE A 105 -9.00 -17.81 10.26
CA ILE A 105 -8.21 -17.22 9.18
C ILE A 105 -8.62 -17.85 7.85
N ALA A 106 -8.69 -17.03 6.81
CA ALA A 106 -8.80 -17.43 5.42
C ALA A 106 -7.72 -16.74 4.58
N PHE A 107 -7.54 -17.16 3.34
CA PHE A 107 -6.45 -16.69 2.49
C PHE A 107 -6.97 -16.28 1.12
N GLN A 108 -6.43 -15.15 0.60
CA GLN A 108 -6.71 -14.64 -0.72
C GLN A 108 -5.49 -14.77 -1.62
N TYR A 109 -5.67 -15.41 -2.76
CA TYR A 109 -4.65 -15.51 -3.80
C TYR A 109 -4.89 -14.44 -4.86
N GLY A 110 -3.89 -13.59 -5.11
CA GLY A 110 -3.91 -12.59 -6.18
C GLY A 110 -3.24 -13.12 -7.45
N THR A 111 -1.91 -13.26 -7.42
CA THR A 111 -1.09 -13.59 -8.59
C THR A 111 -1.16 -15.07 -8.99
N ARG A 112 -1.19 -15.98 -8.01
CA ARG A 112 -1.14 -17.42 -8.28
C ARG A 112 -2.24 -17.93 -9.24
N PRO A 113 -3.52 -17.53 -9.11
CA PRO A 113 -4.57 -17.94 -10.04
C PRO A 113 -4.35 -17.46 -11.48
N LEU A 114 -3.56 -16.40 -11.68
CA LEU A 114 -3.22 -15.91 -13.02
C LEU A 114 -2.38 -16.91 -13.81
N LEU A 115 -1.66 -17.82 -13.13
CA LEU A 115 -0.77 -18.81 -13.76
C LEU A 115 -1.50 -20.09 -14.17
N THR A 116 -2.79 -20.24 -13.85
CA THR A 116 -3.55 -21.42 -14.24
C THR A 116 -3.87 -21.41 -15.74
N GLN A 117 -4.22 -22.59 -16.28
CA GLN A 117 -4.59 -22.70 -17.70
C GLN A 117 -5.86 -21.90 -18.02
N GLU A 118 -6.80 -21.85 -17.06
CA GLU A 118 -8.10 -21.18 -17.19
C GLU A 118 -7.96 -19.66 -17.18
N SER A 119 -6.85 -19.14 -16.67
CA SER A 119 -6.64 -17.69 -16.65
C SER A 119 -6.50 -17.13 -18.06
N PRO A 120 -7.29 -16.09 -18.43
CA PRO A 120 -7.30 -15.55 -19.77
C PRO A 120 -6.12 -14.64 -20.11
N ILE A 121 -5.17 -14.43 -19.18
CA ILE A 121 -4.01 -13.59 -19.47
C ILE A 121 -3.10 -14.26 -20.53
N PRO A 122 -2.42 -13.47 -21.37
CA PRO A 122 -1.53 -13.99 -22.39
C PRO A 122 -0.42 -14.86 -21.80
N GLN A 123 0.00 -15.91 -22.52
CA GLN A 123 1.04 -16.83 -22.09
C GLN A 123 2.36 -16.10 -21.74
N GLN A 124 2.73 -15.08 -22.49
CA GLN A 124 3.91 -14.26 -22.23
C GLN A 124 3.88 -13.59 -20.84
N TRP A 125 2.69 -13.22 -20.36
CA TRP A 125 2.51 -12.67 -19.01
C TRP A 125 2.71 -13.75 -17.95
N LYS A 126 2.20 -14.95 -18.18
CA LYS A 126 2.43 -16.09 -17.26
C LYS A 126 3.92 -16.40 -17.14
N GLU A 127 4.63 -16.46 -18.27
CA GLU A 127 6.07 -16.68 -18.32
C GLU A 127 6.83 -15.57 -17.57
N ARG A 128 6.44 -14.31 -17.78
CA ARG A 128 7.06 -13.18 -17.06
C ARG A 128 6.80 -13.25 -15.55
N LEU A 129 5.59 -13.61 -15.13
CA LEU A 129 5.25 -13.77 -13.71
C LEU A 129 6.05 -14.90 -13.04
N MET A 130 6.40 -15.94 -13.78
CA MET A 130 7.23 -17.08 -13.29
C MET A 130 8.71 -16.70 -13.14
N THR A 131 9.16 -15.62 -13.77
CA THR A 131 10.56 -15.15 -13.75
C THR A 131 10.76 -13.87 -12.94
N ILE A 132 9.75 -13.46 -12.18
CA ILE A 132 9.86 -12.30 -11.28
C ILE A 132 10.78 -12.65 -10.12
N GLU A 133 11.74 -11.76 -9.89
CA GLU A 133 12.69 -11.82 -8.79
C GLU A 133 12.48 -10.66 -7.82
N GLU A 134 13.20 -10.67 -6.70
CA GLU A 134 13.24 -9.56 -5.78
C GLU A 134 13.69 -8.28 -6.49
N GLY A 135 12.96 -7.17 -6.29
CA GLY A 135 13.18 -5.89 -6.98
C GLY A 135 12.43 -5.72 -8.30
N ASP A 136 11.81 -6.77 -8.84
CA ASP A 136 10.95 -6.65 -10.03
C ASP A 136 9.55 -6.10 -9.72
N VAL A 137 9.18 -6.05 -8.45
CA VAL A 137 7.94 -5.39 -7.99
C VAL A 137 8.30 -4.06 -7.37
N LEU A 138 7.69 -3.00 -7.86
CA LEU A 138 7.92 -1.64 -7.39
C LEU A 138 6.76 -1.20 -6.50
N LEU A 139 7.07 -0.88 -5.25
CA LEU A 139 6.16 -0.19 -4.34
C LEU A 139 6.42 1.32 -4.44
N HIS A 140 5.45 2.07 -4.94
CA HIS A 140 5.64 3.47 -5.35
C HIS A 140 4.41 4.33 -5.09
N ARG A 141 4.57 5.66 -5.23
CA ARG A 141 3.52 6.67 -5.08
C ARG A 141 3.20 7.41 -6.39
N PHE A 142 3.36 6.77 -7.53
CA PHE A 142 3.09 7.38 -8.85
C PHE A 142 1.60 7.42 -9.20
N SER A 143 0.74 6.87 -8.34
CA SER A 143 -0.70 6.99 -8.48
C SER A 143 -1.14 8.46 -8.35
N PRO A 144 -2.09 8.95 -9.17
CA PRO A 144 -2.68 10.28 -9.02
C PRO A 144 -3.30 10.53 -7.64
N THR A 145 -3.64 9.47 -6.91
CA THR A 145 -4.18 9.55 -5.54
C THR A 145 -3.09 9.87 -4.50
N GLY A 146 -1.81 9.73 -4.85
CA GLY A 146 -0.68 9.90 -3.94
C GLY A 146 -0.50 8.80 -2.89
N PHE A 147 -1.30 7.73 -2.95
CA PHE A 147 -1.13 6.56 -2.09
C PHE A 147 -0.13 5.57 -2.68
N TYR A 148 0.50 4.78 -1.80
CA TYR A 148 1.38 3.71 -2.23
C TYR A 148 0.63 2.65 -3.03
N SER A 149 1.31 2.13 -4.04
CA SER A 149 0.80 1.13 -4.97
C SER A 149 1.94 0.21 -5.40
N SER A 150 1.66 -1.09 -5.45
CA SER A 150 2.60 -2.11 -5.94
C SER A 150 2.28 -2.54 -7.35
N ALA A 151 3.29 -2.60 -8.21
CA ALA A 151 3.16 -3.12 -9.56
C ALA A 151 4.46 -3.75 -10.05
N VAL A 152 4.35 -4.68 -11.01
CA VAL A 152 5.52 -5.23 -11.71
C VAL A 152 6.22 -4.12 -12.48
N ARG A 153 7.53 -3.98 -12.26
CA ARG A 153 8.37 -2.95 -12.89
C ARG A 153 8.45 -3.19 -14.40
N ASN A 154 7.82 -2.34 -15.16
CA ASN A 154 7.80 -2.35 -16.62
C ASN A 154 8.52 -1.11 -17.18
N PRO A 155 8.74 -0.97 -18.51
CA PRO A 155 9.40 0.20 -19.09
C PRO A 155 8.75 1.54 -18.73
N PHE A 156 7.41 1.57 -18.60
CA PHE A 156 6.68 2.78 -18.20
C PHE A 156 7.00 3.16 -16.74
N LEU A 157 6.92 2.21 -15.80
CA LEU A 157 7.27 2.46 -14.41
C LEU A 157 8.74 2.84 -14.23
N ARG A 158 9.65 2.22 -14.97
CA ARG A 158 11.08 2.62 -14.98
C ARG A 158 11.26 4.08 -15.43
N SER A 159 10.48 4.51 -16.43
CA SER A 159 10.51 5.92 -16.86
C SER A 159 9.97 6.88 -15.80
N LEU A 160 8.98 6.45 -15.01
CA LEU A 160 8.47 7.23 -13.89
C LEU A 160 9.46 7.28 -12.72
N GLU A 161 10.12 6.17 -12.40
CA GLU A 161 11.23 6.16 -11.42
C GLU A 161 12.31 7.15 -11.79
N ALA A 162 12.81 7.09 -13.02
CA ALA A 162 13.85 8.00 -13.51
C ALA A 162 13.41 9.47 -13.50
N ARG A 163 12.11 9.74 -13.63
CA ARG A 163 11.55 11.09 -13.45
C ARG A 163 11.45 11.45 -11.97
N SER A 164 11.02 10.53 -11.11
CA SER A 164 10.87 10.79 -9.67
C SER A 164 12.21 11.08 -9.00
N GLU A 165 13.29 10.46 -9.45
CA GLU A 165 14.65 10.77 -8.99
C GLU A 165 15.05 12.21 -9.29
N ARG A 166 14.43 12.84 -10.29
CA ARG A 166 14.62 14.24 -10.67
C ARG A 166 13.60 15.18 -10.05
N GLN A 167 12.58 14.68 -9.37
CA GLN A 167 11.59 15.52 -8.71
C GLN A 167 12.17 16.18 -7.47
N ILE A 168 11.63 17.34 -7.16
CA ILE A 168 11.97 18.10 -5.97
C ILE A 168 10.94 17.78 -4.89
N ALA A 169 11.42 17.21 -3.79
CA ALA A 169 10.57 17.01 -2.62
C ALA A 169 10.35 18.37 -1.92
N PHE A 170 9.12 18.68 -1.59
CA PHE A 170 8.78 19.93 -0.92
C PHE A 170 7.77 19.72 0.23
N SER A 171 7.77 20.71 1.13
CA SER A 171 6.76 20.86 2.17
C SER A 171 6.05 22.21 2.01
N THR A 172 4.80 22.29 2.39
CA THR A 172 4.04 23.57 2.42
C THR A 172 4.34 24.42 3.65
N LYS A 173 5.12 23.91 4.59
CA LYS A 173 5.59 24.61 5.81
C LYS A 173 7.00 24.15 6.15
N GLU A 174 7.74 24.99 6.86
CA GLU A 174 9.03 24.65 7.41
C GLU A 174 8.90 23.46 8.38
N ALA A 175 9.61 22.35 8.10
CA ALA A 175 9.57 21.14 8.92
C ALA A 175 10.80 20.23 8.66
N GLY A 176 11.44 19.73 9.69
CA GLY A 176 12.60 18.83 9.59
C GLY A 176 13.72 19.47 8.75
N ASP A 177 14.18 18.74 7.72
CA ASP A 177 15.24 19.22 6.81
C ASP A 177 14.75 20.18 5.71
N HIS A 178 13.43 20.41 5.61
CA HIS A 178 12.81 21.34 4.67
C HIS A 178 12.80 22.76 5.27
N ILE A 179 13.97 23.39 5.30
CA ILE A 179 14.20 24.70 5.91
C ILE A 179 14.57 25.80 4.89
N PHE A 180 14.74 25.44 3.63
CA PHE A 180 15.06 26.38 2.57
C PHE A 180 13.79 26.73 1.79
N GLN A 181 13.51 27.99 1.63
CA GLN A 181 12.37 28.46 0.86
C GLN A 181 12.68 28.43 -0.64
N LEU A 182 11.80 27.80 -1.42
CA LEU A 182 11.84 27.74 -2.86
C LEU A 182 10.76 28.67 -3.42
N ASP A 183 11.18 29.72 -4.13
CA ASP A 183 10.27 30.57 -4.89
C ASP A 183 10.00 29.91 -6.26
N VAL A 184 8.75 29.58 -6.50
CA VAL A 184 8.28 28.93 -7.73
C VAL A 184 7.56 29.93 -8.66
N GLY A 185 7.66 31.23 -8.38
CA GLY A 185 7.04 32.28 -9.19
C GLY A 185 5.52 32.38 -9.05
N VAL A 186 4.91 31.58 -8.18
CA VAL A 186 3.46 31.63 -7.91
C VAL A 186 3.19 32.48 -6.70
N LYS A 187 2.58 33.63 -6.90
CA LYS A 187 2.29 34.59 -5.83
C LYS A 187 1.50 33.95 -4.67
N GLY A 188 2.03 34.06 -3.45
CA GLY A 188 1.39 33.58 -2.23
C GLY A 188 1.58 32.08 -1.95
N LYS A 189 2.40 31.36 -2.72
CA LYS A 189 2.79 29.99 -2.44
C LYS A 189 4.26 29.92 -2.06
N ASN A 190 4.54 29.54 -0.83
CA ASN A 190 5.88 29.23 -0.36
C ASN A 190 6.04 27.72 -0.26
N PHE A 191 7.09 27.21 -0.85
CA PHE A 191 7.49 25.82 -0.72
C PHE A 191 8.81 25.75 0.04
N TRP A 192 8.90 24.76 0.92
CA TRP A 192 10.08 24.52 1.74
C TRP A 192 10.74 23.23 1.25
N VAL A 193 12.04 23.28 1.02
CA VAL A 193 12.82 22.19 0.44
C VAL A 193 14.09 21.95 1.25
N THR A 194 14.72 20.79 1.02
CA THR A 194 16.05 20.51 1.54
C THR A 194 17.11 21.32 0.79
N LYS A 195 18.32 21.41 1.34
CA LYS A 195 19.44 22.09 0.65
C LYS A 195 19.75 21.46 -0.71
N GLY A 196 19.70 20.11 -0.79
CA GLY A 196 19.95 19.39 -2.02
C GLY A 196 18.89 19.67 -3.08
N ASP A 197 17.61 19.70 -2.66
CA ASP A 197 16.51 20.01 -3.57
C ASP A 197 16.51 21.46 -4.03
N LEU A 198 16.92 22.41 -3.17
CA LEU A 198 17.09 23.79 -3.58
C LEU A 198 18.15 23.96 -4.68
N LEU A 199 19.29 23.27 -4.54
CA LEU A 199 20.35 23.30 -5.56
C LEU A 199 19.87 22.69 -6.87
N ARG A 200 19.17 21.56 -6.80
CA ARG A 200 18.57 20.86 -7.94
C ARG A 200 17.53 21.73 -8.66
N ALA A 201 16.64 22.38 -7.89
CA ALA A 201 15.66 23.32 -8.44
C ALA A 201 16.32 24.47 -9.20
N ARG A 202 17.37 25.06 -8.63
CA ARG A 202 18.13 26.15 -9.28
C ARG A 202 18.78 25.72 -10.58
N GLU A 203 19.34 24.52 -10.61
CA GLU A 203 19.91 23.95 -11.82
C GLU A 203 18.84 23.76 -12.91
N TRP A 204 17.69 23.18 -12.55
CA TRP A 204 16.62 22.91 -13.50
C TRP A 204 15.93 24.18 -14.00
N PHE A 205 15.69 25.17 -13.15
CA PHE A 205 15.18 26.48 -13.60
C PHE A 205 16.19 27.19 -14.51
N GLY A 206 17.48 27.09 -14.21
CA GLY A 206 18.53 27.58 -15.10
C GLY A 206 18.56 26.88 -16.46
N ALA A 207 18.14 25.62 -16.53
CA ALA A 207 17.99 24.85 -17.77
C ALA A 207 16.64 25.10 -18.49
N GLY A 208 15.79 26.01 -18.00
CA GLY A 208 14.52 26.38 -18.61
C GLY A 208 13.32 25.52 -18.23
N PHE A 209 13.43 24.65 -17.22
CA PHE A 209 12.27 23.97 -16.66
C PHE A 209 11.41 24.93 -15.85
N THR A 210 10.10 24.73 -15.88
CA THR A 210 9.12 25.49 -15.12
C THR A 210 8.51 24.63 -14.00
N VAL A 211 7.77 25.26 -13.10
CA VAL A 211 7.05 24.55 -12.02
C VAL A 211 6.08 23.48 -12.55
N ASP A 212 5.51 23.71 -13.73
CA ASP A 212 4.51 22.79 -14.32
C ASP A 212 5.13 21.51 -14.90
N ASN A 213 6.44 21.48 -15.07
CA ASN A 213 7.18 20.34 -15.64
C ASN A 213 8.33 19.84 -14.73
N LEU A 214 8.37 20.27 -13.48
CA LEU A 214 9.14 19.71 -12.38
C LEU A 214 8.29 18.71 -11.62
#